data_81177ba125e4d083b5ac29484ac7ed4c
#
_entry.id   81177ba125e4d083b5ac29484ac7ed4c
#
_cell.length_a   1.000
_cell.length_b   1.000
_cell.length_c   1.000
_cell.angle_alpha   90.00
_cell.angle_beta   90.00
_cell.angle_gamma   90.00
#
_symmetry.space_group_name_H-M   'P 1'
#
loop_
_entity.id
_entity.type
_entity.pdbx_description
1 polymer ?
#
loop_
_entity_poly.entity_id
_entity_poly.type
_entity_poly.pdbx_seq_one_letter_code
_entity_poly.pdbx_strand_id
1 'polypeptide(L)'
;MEKKFVEKIQTSGHRLKILLLFTTLMLLSIFGVDYAFGHGIGSETFPPVELDGRLVTLEVGSSQSNPELNDDQQISISLIDFNSKITLRDVTFLITSERGDQFLFEQEFQADNGFIVFNFVSEDTDPIIIDDDNTSNDFFGSLMGLESRMVHVIGPKLSEGGLYKFDISVLTADGYSKKLDSPLVFNAGISIAQTSNHIIIDPNFGEQNIYTITYYDEISDFEYDSNSKEISFSMPFEWSQSNINQTSVVHEELQISKDFGDLLVSGFTMYVNGIQLSEDVVNIDDFFSNERVVHFIIYQKELLKIFESNPSKNKMDFIIKPNLDYSHLSSVTENGQFRILTSWEPEDLKSNSN
;
A
#
# COMPACT_ATOMS: atom_id res chain seq x y z
N MET A 1 -47.29 -22.64 -40.75
CA MET A 1 -46.40 -23.44 -39.86
C MET A 1 -44.90 -23.09 -39.99
N GLU A 2 -44.43 -22.67 -41.17
CA GLU A 2 -43.02 -22.34 -41.40
C GLU A 2 -42.48 -21.12 -40.65
N LYS A 3 -43.23 -20.02 -40.46
CA LYS A 3 -42.75 -18.83 -39.77
C LYS A 3 -42.36 -19.07 -38.29
N LYS A 4 -43.05 -19.94 -37.56
CA LYS A 4 -42.74 -20.26 -36.17
C LYS A 4 -41.50 -21.15 -36.03
N PHE A 5 -41.11 -21.88 -37.05
CA PHE A 5 -39.91 -22.71 -37.03
C PHE A 5 -38.65 -21.90 -37.26
N VAL A 6 -38.70 -20.90 -38.14
CA VAL A 6 -37.56 -19.99 -38.40
C VAL A 6 -37.24 -19.10 -37.20
N GLU A 7 -38.25 -18.58 -36.51
CA GLU A 7 -38.05 -17.78 -35.27
C GLU A 7 -37.39 -18.59 -34.14
N LYS A 8 -37.75 -19.89 -34.04
CA LYS A 8 -37.19 -20.78 -33.00
C LYS A 8 -35.71 -21.14 -33.26
N ILE A 9 -35.29 -21.21 -34.48
CA ILE A 9 -33.86 -21.43 -34.90
C ILE A 9 -33.07 -20.18 -34.67
N GLN A 10 -33.61 -19.01 -34.96
CA GLN A 10 -32.90 -17.71 -34.79
C GLN A 10 -32.67 -17.37 -33.33
N THR A 11 -33.62 -17.63 -32.44
CA THR A 11 -33.48 -17.44 -30.96
C THR A 11 -32.54 -18.46 -30.32
N SER A 12 -32.47 -19.70 -30.86
CA SER A 12 -31.51 -20.72 -30.40
C SER A 12 -30.09 -20.35 -30.71
N GLY A 13 -29.82 -19.78 -31.92
CA GLY A 13 -28.49 -19.32 -32.31
C GLY A 13 -27.95 -18.13 -31.49
N HIS A 14 -28.86 -17.22 -31.08
CA HIS A 14 -28.48 -16.11 -30.20
C HIS A 14 -28.13 -16.58 -28.77
N ARG A 15 -28.91 -17.51 -28.21
CA ARG A 15 -28.62 -18.09 -26.89
C ARG A 15 -27.32 -18.86 -26.86
N LEU A 16 -27.02 -19.60 -27.93
CA LEU A 16 -25.73 -20.31 -28.06
C LEU A 16 -24.54 -19.36 -28.16
N LYS A 17 -24.66 -18.24 -28.90
CA LYS A 17 -23.62 -17.21 -29.00
C LYS A 17 -23.39 -16.51 -27.67
N ILE A 18 -24.43 -16.20 -26.93
CA ILE A 18 -24.33 -15.58 -25.57
C ILE A 18 -23.68 -16.56 -24.60
N LEU A 19 -24.06 -17.85 -24.63
CA LEU A 19 -23.44 -18.88 -23.79
C LEU A 19 -21.97 -19.08 -24.11
N LEU A 20 -21.62 -19.08 -25.42
CA LEU A 20 -20.21 -19.17 -25.86
C LEU A 20 -19.39 -17.94 -25.46
N LEU A 21 -19.97 -16.73 -25.51
CA LEU A 21 -19.34 -15.50 -25.06
C LEU A 21 -19.10 -15.53 -23.55
N PHE A 22 -20.06 -15.98 -22.78
CA PHE A 22 -19.94 -16.12 -21.30
C PHE A 22 -18.90 -17.17 -20.90
N THR A 23 -18.86 -18.32 -21.58
CA THR A 23 -17.85 -19.37 -21.33
C THR A 23 -16.45 -18.90 -21.74
N THR A 24 -16.31 -18.15 -22.84
CA THR A 24 -15.02 -17.57 -23.24
C THR A 24 -14.55 -16.48 -22.26
N LEU A 25 -15.45 -15.63 -21.78
CA LEU A 25 -15.16 -14.61 -20.75
C LEU A 25 -14.75 -15.25 -19.43
N MET A 26 -15.44 -16.34 -19.04
CA MET A 26 -15.12 -17.10 -17.83
C MET A 26 -13.80 -17.86 -17.93
N LEU A 27 -13.43 -18.35 -19.11
CA LEU A 27 -12.13 -18.97 -19.39
C LEU A 27 -10.99 -17.94 -19.43
N LEU A 28 -11.23 -16.72 -19.92
CA LEU A 28 -10.24 -15.63 -19.90
C LEU A 28 -9.95 -15.12 -18.49
N SER A 29 -10.91 -15.19 -17.57
CA SER A 29 -10.70 -14.82 -16.17
C SER A 29 -9.86 -15.83 -15.36
N ILE A 30 -9.65 -17.05 -15.88
CA ILE A 30 -8.83 -18.09 -15.23
C ILE A 30 -7.33 -17.95 -15.58
N PHE A 31 -6.99 -17.24 -16.65
CA PHE A 31 -5.62 -17.11 -17.14
C PHE A 31 -4.93 -15.77 -16.82
N GLY A 32 -5.52 -14.93 -15.97
CA GLY A 32 -5.03 -13.59 -15.66
C GLY A 32 -4.90 -13.29 -14.20
N VAL A 33 -4.50 -14.25 -13.36
CA VAL A 33 -4.00 -13.91 -12.02
C VAL A 33 -2.48 -13.89 -12.10
N ASP A 34 -1.93 -12.81 -12.61
CA ASP A 34 -0.58 -12.45 -12.27
C ASP A 34 -0.57 -12.23 -10.75
N TYR A 35 0.13 -13.11 -10.03
CA TYR A 35 0.38 -12.90 -8.62
C TYR A 35 1.24 -11.63 -8.52
N ALA A 36 0.64 -10.54 -8.10
CA ALA A 36 1.38 -9.34 -7.72
C ALA A 36 2.13 -9.68 -6.44
N PHE A 37 3.42 -9.95 -6.57
CA PHE A 37 4.35 -10.07 -5.46
C PHE A 37 4.90 -8.67 -5.21
N GLY A 38 4.73 -8.15 -4.03
CA GLY A 38 5.25 -6.83 -3.69
C GLY A 38 4.97 -6.45 -2.25
N HIS A 39 5.86 -5.70 -1.65
CA HIS A 39 5.57 -4.98 -0.42
C HIS A 39 4.29 -4.20 -0.67
N GLY A 40 3.19 -4.68 -0.09
CA GLY A 40 1.86 -4.19 -0.34
C GLY A 40 1.28 -3.51 0.89
N ILE A 41 0.31 -2.65 0.65
CA ILE A 41 -0.51 -2.08 1.72
C ILE A 41 -1.23 -3.23 2.42
N GLY A 42 -0.83 -3.52 3.66
CA GLY A 42 -1.53 -4.42 4.57
C GLY A 42 -1.30 -5.92 4.40
N SER A 43 -0.74 -6.44 3.29
CA SER A 43 -0.40 -7.87 3.18
C SER A 43 0.57 -8.19 2.04
N GLU A 44 1.34 -9.26 2.24
CA GLU A 44 2.25 -9.82 1.23
C GLU A 44 2.11 -11.34 1.21
N THR A 45 2.02 -11.93 0.01
CA THR A 45 2.00 -13.38 -0.20
C THR A 45 3.16 -13.76 -1.10
N PHE A 46 4.02 -14.66 -0.64
CA PHE A 46 5.22 -15.06 -1.36
C PHE A 46 4.94 -16.13 -2.44
N PRO A 47 5.79 -16.21 -3.48
CA PRO A 47 5.75 -17.33 -4.42
C PRO A 47 5.87 -18.67 -3.69
N PRO A 48 5.13 -19.70 -4.12
CA PRO A 48 5.23 -21.00 -3.52
C PRO A 48 6.64 -21.60 -3.74
N VAL A 49 7.20 -22.16 -2.67
CA VAL A 49 8.47 -22.88 -2.66
C VAL A 49 8.27 -24.34 -2.31
N GLU A 50 9.17 -25.21 -2.75
CA GLU A 50 9.08 -26.63 -2.45
C GLU A 50 9.60 -26.92 -1.04
N LEU A 51 8.80 -27.71 -0.28
CA LEU A 51 9.15 -28.23 1.03
C LEU A 51 8.69 -29.69 1.13
N ASP A 52 9.62 -30.63 1.23
CA ASP A 52 9.34 -32.08 1.40
C ASP A 52 8.32 -32.64 0.40
N GLY A 53 8.40 -32.25 -0.88
CA GLY A 53 7.53 -32.74 -1.95
C GLY A 53 6.16 -32.07 -2.04
N ARG A 54 5.93 -30.97 -1.32
CA ARG A 54 4.75 -30.09 -1.44
C ARG A 54 5.16 -28.64 -1.67
N LEU A 55 4.25 -27.85 -2.17
CA LEU A 55 4.43 -26.41 -2.31
C LEU A 55 3.89 -25.70 -1.06
N VAL A 56 4.71 -24.82 -0.48
CA VAL A 56 4.33 -23.96 0.64
C VAL A 56 4.53 -22.50 0.29
N THR A 57 3.73 -21.62 0.90
CA THR A 57 3.85 -20.17 0.76
C THR A 57 3.86 -19.51 2.12
N LEU A 58 4.60 -18.41 2.24
CA LEU A 58 4.52 -17.53 3.39
C LEU A 58 3.52 -16.40 3.08
N GLU A 59 2.66 -16.09 4.03
CA GLU A 59 1.78 -14.92 4.01
C GLU A 59 2.08 -14.04 5.22
N VAL A 60 2.24 -12.75 4.97
CA VAL A 60 2.41 -11.72 6.00
C VAL A 60 1.28 -10.73 5.83
N GLY A 61 0.60 -10.37 6.91
CA GLY A 61 -0.54 -9.44 6.86
C GLY A 61 -0.55 -8.49 8.05
N SER A 62 -1.08 -7.28 7.85
CA SER A 62 -1.34 -6.35 8.94
C SER A 62 -2.84 -6.16 9.13
N SER A 63 -3.27 -5.99 10.38
CA SER A 63 -4.56 -5.37 10.64
C SER A 63 -4.37 -3.87 10.41
N GLN A 64 -5.10 -3.33 9.45
CA GLN A 64 -5.24 -1.88 9.40
C GLN A 64 -6.05 -1.46 10.64
N SER A 65 -5.36 -1.04 11.68
CA SER A 65 -6.02 -0.31 12.76
C SER A 65 -6.53 0.99 12.16
N ASN A 66 -7.75 1.36 12.50
CA ASN A 66 -8.25 2.69 12.17
C ASN A 66 -7.30 3.71 12.85
N PRO A 67 -6.60 4.59 12.10
CA PRO A 67 -5.67 5.57 12.68
C PRO A 67 -6.32 6.46 13.75
N GLU A 68 -7.66 6.57 13.75
CA GLU A 68 -8.43 7.36 14.72
C GLU A 68 -8.57 6.68 16.09
N LEU A 69 -8.25 5.38 16.23
CA LEU A 69 -8.56 4.61 17.45
C LEU A 69 -7.37 4.36 18.37
N ASN A 70 -6.14 4.74 18.04
CA ASN A 70 -4.93 4.40 18.82
C ASN A 70 -4.80 2.89 19.14
N ASP A 71 -5.33 2.04 18.27
CA ASP A 71 -5.24 0.60 18.44
C ASP A 71 -3.81 0.12 18.15
N ASP A 72 -3.35 -0.86 18.92
CA ASP A 72 -2.06 -1.52 18.69
C ASP A 72 -1.98 -2.09 17.27
N GLN A 73 -0.82 -1.93 16.63
CA GLN A 73 -0.58 -2.46 15.28
C GLN A 73 -0.32 -3.96 15.35
N GLN A 74 -1.05 -4.75 14.58
CA GLN A 74 -0.84 -6.20 14.53
C GLN A 74 -0.32 -6.63 13.15
N ILE A 75 0.73 -7.45 13.16
CA ILE A 75 1.27 -8.08 11.94
C ILE A 75 1.27 -9.57 12.16
N SER A 76 0.67 -10.30 11.22
CA SER A 76 0.60 -11.76 11.23
C SER A 76 1.58 -12.38 10.23
N ILE A 77 2.15 -13.52 10.59
CA ILE A 77 3.01 -14.33 9.73
C ILE A 77 2.47 -15.75 9.75
N SER A 78 2.26 -16.34 8.56
CA SER A 78 1.77 -17.71 8.43
C SER A 78 2.48 -18.48 7.32
N LEU A 79 2.82 -19.75 7.60
CA LEU A 79 3.31 -20.70 6.60
C LEU A 79 2.18 -21.64 6.20
N ILE A 80 1.83 -21.64 4.92
CA ILE A 80 0.61 -22.26 4.39
C ILE A 80 0.98 -23.29 3.32
N ASP A 81 0.37 -24.45 3.33
CA ASP A 81 0.37 -25.37 2.18
C ASP A 81 -0.35 -24.71 1.01
N PHE A 82 0.35 -24.50 -0.09
CA PHE A 82 -0.16 -23.74 -1.22
C PHE A 82 -1.41 -24.34 -1.87
N ASN A 83 -1.51 -25.68 -1.87
CA ASN A 83 -2.61 -26.38 -2.52
C ASN A 83 -3.86 -26.49 -1.62
N SER A 84 -3.65 -26.88 -0.35
CA SER A 84 -4.76 -27.08 0.59
C SER A 84 -5.21 -25.80 1.29
N LYS A 85 -4.38 -24.74 1.25
CA LYS A 85 -4.60 -23.48 1.98
C LYS A 85 -4.69 -23.65 3.51
N ILE A 86 -4.07 -24.69 4.03
CA ILE A 86 -4.02 -24.98 5.46
C ILE A 86 -2.63 -24.60 5.98
N THR A 87 -2.57 -23.92 7.14
CA THR A 87 -1.31 -23.61 7.81
C THR A 87 -0.58 -24.89 8.21
N LEU A 88 0.75 -24.87 8.13
CA LEU A 88 1.60 -25.96 8.59
C LEU A 88 1.60 -25.98 10.12
N ARG A 89 1.99 -27.13 10.71
CA ARG A 89 2.11 -27.28 12.16
C ARG A 89 3.55 -27.32 12.61
N ASP A 90 3.75 -27.03 13.89
CA ASP A 90 5.05 -27.15 14.59
C ASP A 90 6.17 -26.47 13.79
N VAL A 91 5.94 -25.22 13.42
CA VAL A 91 6.88 -24.39 12.64
C VAL A 91 7.77 -23.61 13.60
N THR A 92 9.07 -23.60 13.36
CA THR A 92 10.00 -22.68 13.99
C THR A 92 10.44 -21.62 12.99
N PHE A 93 10.19 -20.38 13.30
CA PHE A 93 10.66 -19.21 12.56
C PHE A 93 11.83 -18.57 13.30
N LEU A 94 12.91 -18.23 12.59
CA LEU A 94 13.86 -17.21 13.04
C LEU A 94 13.45 -15.91 12.33
N ILE A 95 13.13 -14.89 13.08
CA ILE A 95 12.62 -13.62 12.56
C ILE A 95 13.50 -12.49 13.04
N THR A 96 14.01 -11.70 12.08
CA THR A 96 14.60 -10.39 12.32
C THR A 96 13.59 -9.35 11.88
N SER A 97 13.33 -8.33 12.68
CA SER A 97 12.41 -7.24 12.35
C SER A 97 13.06 -5.88 12.53
N GLU A 98 12.76 -4.99 11.58
CA GLU A 98 13.19 -3.60 11.55
C GLU A 98 11.99 -2.71 11.19
N ARG A 99 11.99 -1.45 11.67
CA ARG A 99 11.08 -0.38 11.24
C ARG A 99 11.91 0.81 10.78
N GLY A 100 11.85 1.11 9.48
CA GLY A 100 12.80 2.06 8.89
C GLY A 100 14.24 1.62 9.17
N ASP A 101 15.02 2.49 9.82
CA ASP A 101 16.41 2.19 10.25
C ASP A 101 16.49 1.64 11.68
N GLN A 102 15.37 1.44 12.36
CA GLN A 102 15.31 0.96 13.74
C GLN A 102 15.25 -0.57 13.77
N PHE A 103 16.31 -1.22 14.28
CA PHE A 103 16.28 -2.64 14.61
C PHE A 103 15.31 -2.87 15.77
N LEU A 104 14.40 -3.83 15.64
CA LEU A 104 13.42 -4.17 16.66
C LEU A 104 13.84 -5.43 17.42
N PHE A 105 14.04 -6.56 16.69
CA PHE A 105 14.43 -7.82 17.32
C PHE A 105 15.00 -8.82 16.30
N GLU A 106 15.71 -9.83 16.84
CA GLU A 106 16.02 -11.10 16.17
C GLU A 106 15.80 -12.23 17.17
N GLN A 107 14.83 -13.11 16.88
CA GLN A 107 14.49 -14.20 17.79
C GLN A 107 13.85 -15.39 17.07
N GLU A 108 14.03 -16.60 17.66
CA GLU A 108 13.32 -17.81 17.25
C GLU A 108 11.95 -17.88 17.91
N PHE A 109 10.93 -18.17 17.11
CA PHE A 109 9.54 -18.35 17.55
C PHE A 109 9.01 -19.71 17.10
N GLN A 110 8.41 -20.46 18.03
CA GLN A 110 7.70 -21.70 17.74
C GLN A 110 6.22 -21.42 17.57
N ALA A 111 5.62 -21.89 16.50
CA ALA A 111 4.21 -21.71 16.16
C ALA A 111 3.56 -23.09 15.92
N ASP A 112 2.75 -23.56 16.88
CA ASP A 112 2.09 -24.87 16.82
C ASP A 112 1.19 -25.03 15.60
N ASN A 113 0.56 -23.92 15.19
CA ASN A 113 -0.31 -23.88 14.03
C ASN A 113 0.34 -23.18 12.81
N GLY A 114 1.69 -22.94 12.83
CA GLY A 114 2.38 -22.23 11.76
C GLY A 114 1.93 -20.79 11.56
N PHE A 115 1.31 -20.20 12.59
CA PHE A 115 0.74 -18.86 12.58
C PHE A 115 1.16 -18.12 13.86
N ILE A 116 1.67 -16.90 13.69
CA ILE A 116 2.12 -16.01 14.77
C ILE A 116 1.64 -14.60 14.51
N VAL A 117 1.27 -13.87 15.56
CA VAL A 117 0.85 -12.47 15.52
C VAL A 117 1.79 -11.64 16.38
N PHE A 118 2.36 -10.60 15.80
CA PHE A 118 3.10 -9.58 16.50
C PHE A 118 2.17 -8.41 16.80
N ASN A 119 2.07 -8.02 18.06
CA ASN A 119 1.34 -6.84 18.51
C ASN A 119 2.35 -5.77 18.90
N PHE A 120 2.41 -4.68 18.12
CA PHE A 120 3.34 -3.58 18.32
C PHE A 120 2.71 -2.50 19.17
N VAL A 121 3.31 -2.27 20.34
CA VAL A 121 2.83 -1.32 21.34
C VAL A 121 3.85 -0.19 21.50
N SER A 122 3.40 1.05 21.38
CA SER A 122 4.28 2.22 21.51
C SER A 122 4.42 2.61 22.98
N GLU A 123 5.63 2.47 23.52
CA GLU A 123 6.02 2.97 24.82
C GLU A 123 7.42 3.60 24.73
N ASP A 124 7.67 4.61 25.56
CA ASP A 124 8.99 5.27 25.63
C ASP A 124 9.98 4.43 26.48
N THR A 125 10.25 3.23 26.01
CA THR A 125 11.18 2.26 26.60
C THR A 125 12.11 1.70 25.53
N ASP A 126 13.24 1.10 25.96
CA ASP A 126 14.04 0.29 25.02
C ASP A 126 13.18 -0.86 24.48
N PRO A 127 13.37 -1.28 23.23
CA PRO A 127 12.57 -2.36 22.63
C PRO A 127 12.58 -3.63 23.50
N ILE A 128 11.40 -4.09 23.86
CA ILE A 128 11.19 -5.29 24.70
C ILE A 128 10.25 -6.22 23.96
N ILE A 129 10.59 -7.51 23.95
CA ILE A 129 9.71 -8.57 23.44
C ILE A 129 9.12 -9.30 24.62
N ILE A 130 7.81 -9.36 24.67
CA ILE A 130 7.04 -10.18 25.60
C ILE A 130 6.34 -11.24 24.79
N ASP A 131 6.82 -12.47 24.91
CA ASP A 131 6.20 -13.61 24.27
C ASP A 131 5.10 -14.14 25.20
N ASP A 132 3.88 -14.02 24.77
CA ASP A 132 2.72 -14.51 25.53
C ASP A 132 2.18 -15.77 24.83
N ASP A 133 2.44 -16.92 25.43
CA ASP A 133 1.95 -18.23 24.95
C ASP A 133 0.43 -18.38 25.09
N ASN A 134 -0.26 -17.38 25.66
CA ASN A 134 -1.69 -17.46 25.88
C ASN A 134 -2.46 -17.12 24.59
N THR A 135 -3.32 -18.04 24.21
CA THR A 135 -4.33 -17.88 23.17
C THR A 135 -5.18 -16.65 23.44
N SER A 136 -4.87 -15.55 22.84
CA SER A 136 -5.67 -14.34 22.93
C SER A 136 -6.73 -14.31 21.84
N ASN A 137 -7.84 -13.64 22.10
CA ASN A 137 -8.85 -13.30 21.09
C ASN A 137 -8.31 -12.17 20.19
N ASP A 138 -7.23 -12.44 19.45
CA ASP A 138 -6.74 -11.50 18.46
C ASP A 138 -7.66 -11.46 17.23
N PHE A 139 -7.56 -10.36 16.49
CA PHE A 139 -8.37 -10.16 15.29
C PHE A 139 -8.10 -11.23 14.23
N PHE A 140 -6.84 -11.56 13.97
CA PHE A 140 -6.46 -12.53 12.95
C PHE A 140 -6.80 -13.96 13.34
N GLY A 141 -6.51 -14.37 14.59
CA GLY A 141 -6.89 -15.68 15.10
C GLY A 141 -8.40 -15.88 15.06
N SER A 142 -9.17 -14.86 15.45
CA SER A 142 -10.64 -14.90 15.36
C SER A 142 -11.13 -14.98 13.91
N LEU A 143 -10.51 -14.26 12.98
CA LEU A 143 -10.87 -14.30 11.55
C LEU A 143 -10.52 -15.63 10.91
N MET A 144 -9.39 -16.22 11.25
CA MET A 144 -8.90 -17.50 10.72
C MET A 144 -9.47 -18.71 11.44
N GLY A 145 -10.11 -18.53 12.61
CA GLY A 145 -10.58 -19.62 13.47
C GLY A 145 -9.43 -20.45 14.05
N LEU A 146 -8.25 -19.85 14.23
CA LEU A 146 -7.04 -20.45 14.75
C LEU A 146 -6.73 -19.90 16.15
N GLU A 147 -6.17 -20.76 17.01
CA GLU A 147 -5.47 -20.29 18.21
C GLU A 147 -4.12 -19.73 17.76
N SER A 148 -3.89 -18.43 17.95
CA SER A 148 -2.66 -17.77 17.55
C SER A 148 -1.72 -17.62 18.73
N ARG A 149 -0.41 -17.72 18.45
CA ARG A 149 0.61 -17.25 19.37
C ARG A 149 0.71 -15.73 19.19
N MET A 150 0.53 -14.97 20.27
CA MET A 150 0.71 -13.54 20.25
C MET A 150 2.03 -13.15 20.90
N VAL A 151 2.78 -12.29 20.21
CA VAL A 151 4.05 -11.73 20.70
C VAL A 151 3.88 -10.22 20.78
N HIS A 152 4.07 -9.65 21.97
CA HIS A 152 4.07 -8.20 22.14
C HIS A 152 5.47 -7.65 21.90
N VAL A 153 5.57 -6.69 21.00
CA VAL A 153 6.79 -5.91 20.76
C VAL A 153 6.54 -4.51 21.27
N ILE A 154 7.23 -4.12 22.32
CA ILE A 154 7.04 -2.83 23.00
C ILE A 154 8.28 -1.98 22.71
N GLY A 155 8.07 -0.73 22.32
CA GLY A 155 9.19 0.17 22.02
C GLY A 155 8.73 1.55 21.58
N PRO A 156 9.67 2.48 21.37
CA PRO A 156 9.33 3.84 20.98
C PRO A 156 8.77 3.88 19.55
N LYS A 157 7.70 4.65 19.37
CA LYS A 157 7.06 4.92 18.08
C LYS A 157 6.49 3.70 17.32
N LEU A 158 6.29 2.57 17.98
CA LEU A 158 5.82 1.35 17.29
C LEU A 158 4.33 1.39 16.90
N SER A 159 3.52 2.26 17.49
CA SER A 159 2.15 2.51 17.05
C SER A 159 2.06 3.52 15.89
N GLU A 160 3.16 4.21 15.57
CA GLU A 160 3.23 5.07 14.41
C GLU A 160 3.35 4.21 13.14
N GLY A 161 2.83 4.71 12.02
CA GLY A 161 2.97 4.06 10.72
C GLY A 161 4.42 3.94 10.26
N GLY A 162 4.61 3.43 9.06
CA GLY A 162 5.91 3.25 8.44
C GLY A 162 6.10 1.84 7.87
N LEU A 163 7.27 1.60 7.30
CA LEU A 163 7.64 0.32 6.70
C LEU A 163 8.27 -0.61 7.73
N TYR A 164 7.59 -1.72 8.02
CA TYR A 164 8.12 -2.83 8.81
C TYR A 164 8.75 -3.86 7.88
N LYS A 165 10.00 -4.19 8.10
CA LYS A 165 10.74 -5.22 7.36
C LYS A 165 10.92 -6.46 8.24
N PHE A 166 10.76 -7.62 7.64
CA PHE A 166 10.92 -8.92 8.30
C PHE A 166 11.80 -9.83 7.45
N ASP A 167 12.95 -10.23 8.00
CA ASP A 167 13.72 -11.34 7.46
C ASP A 167 13.29 -12.61 8.20
N ILE A 168 12.61 -13.52 7.49
CA ILE A 168 11.96 -14.69 8.05
C ILE A 168 12.66 -15.94 7.51
N SER A 169 13.24 -16.73 8.42
CA SER A 169 13.80 -18.04 8.10
C SER A 169 12.97 -19.14 8.75
N VAL A 170 12.39 -20.03 7.96
CA VAL A 170 11.72 -21.23 8.47
C VAL A 170 12.77 -22.30 8.76
N LEU A 171 12.91 -22.68 10.02
CA LEU A 171 13.91 -23.65 10.48
C LEU A 171 13.36 -25.06 10.59
N THR A 172 12.08 -25.20 10.99
CA THR A 172 11.37 -26.48 11.10
C THR A 172 9.96 -26.37 10.54
N ALA A 173 9.39 -27.49 10.10
CA ALA A 173 7.98 -27.63 9.74
C ALA A 173 7.51 -29.07 9.97
N ASP A 174 6.26 -29.25 10.39
CA ASP A 174 5.64 -30.54 10.76
C ASP A 174 6.39 -31.29 11.89
N GLY A 175 6.98 -30.53 12.79
CA GLY A 175 7.66 -31.04 13.97
C GLY A 175 8.90 -30.24 14.35
N TYR A 176 8.96 -29.73 15.58
CA TYR A 176 10.05 -28.90 16.08
C TYR A 176 11.43 -29.58 16.08
N SER A 177 11.47 -30.92 16.12
CA SER A 177 12.71 -31.69 16.01
C SER A 177 13.15 -31.92 14.57
N LYS A 178 12.31 -31.64 13.60
CA LYS A 178 12.56 -31.86 12.17
C LYS A 178 13.15 -30.59 11.54
N LYS A 179 14.45 -30.39 11.74
CA LYS A 179 15.15 -29.28 11.10
C LYS A 179 15.22 -29.47 9.60
N LEU A 180 15.00 -28.38 8.87
CA LEU A 180 15.19 -28.37 7.43
C LEU A 180 16.67 -28.40 7.09
N ASP A 181 17.04 -29.14 6.04
CA ASP A 181 18.43 -29.20 5.55
C ASP A 181 18.95 -27.82 5.12
N SER A 182 18.05 -27.01 4.58
CA SER A 182 18.25 -25.60 4.25
C SER A 182 17.02 -24.81 4.69
N PRO A 183 17.17 -23.77 5.51
CA PRO A 183 16.04 -22.90 5.87
C PRO A 183 15.39 -22.28 4.62
N LEU A 184 14.07 -22.14 4.65
CA LEU A 184 13.37 -21.31 3.65
C LEU A 184 13.46 -19.86 4.11
N VAL A 185 13.95 -18.96 3.24
CA VAL A 185 14.19 -17.57 3.58
C VAL A 185 13.23 -16.67 2.79
N PHE A 186 12.59 -15.74 3.50
CA PHE A 186 11.67 -14.76 2.95
C PHE A 186 12.00 -13.38 3.51
N ASN A 187 11.88 -12.35 2.68
CA ASN A 187 12.08 -10.95 3.08
C ASN A 187 10.75 -10.22 2.83
N ALA A 188 10.02 -9.95 3.90
CA ALA A 188 8.72 -9.29 3.83
C ALA A 188 8.81 -7.80 4.19
N GLY A 189 7.96 -6.97 3.57
CA GLY A 189 7.78 -5.57 3.90
C GLY A 189 6.30 -5.21 4.02
N ILE A 190 5.90 -4.80 5.21
CA ILE A 190 4.54 -4.38 5.50
C ILE A 190 4.52 -2.90 5.82
N SER A 191 3.80 -2.14 5.00
CA SER A 191 3.57 -0.72 5.23
C SER A 191 2.32 -0.48 6.06
N ILE A 192 2.46 0.31 7.10
CA ILE A 192 1.35 0.76 7.96
C ILE A 192 1.15 2.25 7.71
N ALA A 193 -0.10 2.65 7.42
CA ALA A 193 -0.43 4.03 7.12
C ALA A 193 -0.06 4.96 8.28
N GLN A 194 0.61 6.07 7.95
CA GLN A 194 0.96 7.12 8.92
C GLN A 194 0.36 8.44 8.46
N THR A 195 -0.35 9.10 9.37
CA THR A 195 -0.89 10.44 9.12
C THR A 195 -0.04 11.49 9.84
N SER A 196 0.36 12.53 9.11
CA SER A 196 1.10 13.67 9.64
C SER A 196 0.38 14.98 9.29
N ASN A 197 0.43 15.96 10.20
CA ASN A 197 -0.12 17.30 9.97
C ASN A 197 1.03 18.30 9.76
N HIS A 198 0.97 19.05 8.67
CA HIS A 198 1.92 20.08 8.31
C HIS A 198 1.24 21.44 8.31
N ILE A 199 1.65 22.31 9.24
CA ILE A 199 1.16 23.68 9.32
C ILE A 199 2.02 24.54 8.43
N ILE A 200 1.41 25.16 7.43
CA ILE A 200 2.04 26.08 6.50
C ILE A 200 1.45 27.48 6.65
N ILE A 201 2.21 28.52 6.29
CA ILE A 201 1.75 29.90 6.29
C ILE A 201 1.80 30.43 4.85
N ASP A 202 0.63 30.66 4.28
CA ASP A 202 0.52 31.28 2.95
C ASP A 202 0.23 32.77 3.08
N PRO A 203 0.88 33.66 2.28
CA PRO A 203 0.65 35.10 2.33
C PRO A 203 -0.79 35.53 2.02
N ASN A 204 -1.54 34.77 1.22
CA ASN A 204 -2.88 35.11 0.77
C ASN A 204 -3.97 34.39 1.58
N PHE A 205 -3.70 33.18 2.06
CA PHE A 205 -4.66 32.32 2.72
C PHE A 205 -4.40 32.15 4.22
N GLY A 206 -3.28 32.71 4.74
CA GLY A 206 -2.91 32.60 6.15
C GLY A 206 -2.42 31.21 6.52
N GLU A 207 -2.70 30.79 7.75
CA GLU A 207 -2.35 29.46 8.25
C GLU A 207 -3.24 28.40 7.63
N GLN A 208 -2.62 27.37 7.04
CA GLN A 208 -3.28 26.24 6.42
C GLN A 208 -2.71 24.93 6.97
N ASN A 209 -3.56 23.91 7.12
CA ASN A 209 -3.15 22.56 7.46
C ASN A 209 -3.16 21.70 6.19
N ILE A 210 -2.06 20.99 5.96
CA ILE A 210 -1.98 19.94 4.96
C ILE A 210 -1.71 18.64 5.70
N TYR A 211 -2.59 17.66 5.56
CA TYR A 211 -2.36 16.33 6.10
C TYR A 211 -1.75 15.46 5.02
N THR A 212 -0.74 14.69 5.41
CA THR A 212 -0.18 13.63 4.57
C THR A 212 -0.55 12.28 5.15
N ILE A 213 -0.91 11.32 4.31
CA ILE A 213 -1.03 9.92 4.68
C ILE A 213 -0.05 9.16 3.81
N THR A 214 0.97 8.59 4.43
CA THR A 214 1.93 7.72 3.74
C THR A 214 1.58 6.26 4.00
N TYR A 215 1.69 5.44 2.94
CA TYR A 215 1.47 4.00 3.00
C TYR A 215 2.76 3.23 2.66
N TYR A 216 3.92 3.86 2.78
CA TYR A 216 5.21 3.22 2.55
C TYR A 216 6.16 3.45 3.72
N ASP A 217 6.67 4.68 3.91
CA ASP A 217 7.58 5.03 5.02
C ASP A 217 7.33 6.47 5.49
N GLU A 218 7.99 6.89 6.55
CA GLU A 218 7.79 8.20 7.20
C GLU A 218 8.24 9.35 6.28
N ILE A 219 7.39 10.38 6.15
CA ILE A 219 7.70 11.62 5.44
C ILE A 219 8.54 12.55 6.33
N SER A 220 9.57 13.13 5.77
CA SER A 220 10.42 14.15 6.38
C SER A 220 10.58 15.38 5.50
N ASP A 221 11.09 16.46 6.06
CA ASP A 221 11.46 17.70 5.34
C ASP A 221 10.30 18.29 4.52
N PHE A 222 9.05 18.23 5.07
CA PHE A 222 7.89 18.78 4.36
C PHE A 222 7.97 20.30 4.29
N GLU A 223 7.90 20.86 3.08
CA GLU A 223 7.96 22.28 2.80
C GLU A 223 6.90 22.67 1.75
N TYR A 224 6.38 23.89 1.86
CA TYR A 224 5.52 24.54 0.87
C TYR A 224 6.13 25.88 0.46
N ASP A 225 6.43 26.05 -0.82
CA ASP A 225 6.84 27.34 -1.39
C ASP A 225 5.62 28.10 -1.92
N SER A 226 5.22 29.16 -1.22
CA SER A 226 4.07 29.99 -1.60
C SER A 226 4.26 30.77 -2.91
N ASN A 227 5.49 30.96 -3.41
CA ASN A 227 5.72 31.65 -4.68
C ASN A 227 5.49 30.71 -5.88
N SER A 228 6.04 29.51 -5.83
CA SER A 228 5.89 28.50 -6.88
C SER A 228 4.69 27.62 -6.67
N LYS A 229 4.03 27.65 -5.49
CA LYS A 229 2.95 26.77 -5.05
C LYS A 229 3.36 25.28 -5.00
N GLU A 230 4.65 25.05 -4.83
CA GLU A 230 5.23 23.72 -4.83
C GLU A 230 5.23 23.14 -3.42
N ILE A 231 4.90 21.85 -3.32
CA ILE A 231 5.08 21.05 -2.11
C ILE A 231 6.29 20.15 -2.35
N SER A 232 7.19 20.09 -1.36
CA SER A 232 8.31 19.17 -1.37
C SER A 232 8.42 18.43 -0.05
N PHE A 233 8.88 17.19 -0.10
CA PHE A 233 9.19 16.36 1.05
C PHE A 233 10.14 15.23 0.67
N SER A 234 10.64 14.51 1.66
CA SER A 234 11.50 13.36 1.47
C SER A 234 10.94 12.14 2.20
N MET A 235 11.26 10.95 1.72
CA MET A 235 10.91 9.68 2.35
C MET A 235 12.07 8.69 2.18
N PRO A 236 12.45 7.87 3.18
CA PRO A 236 13.45 6.83 3.02
C PRO A 236 13.06 5.84 1.92
N PHE A 237 14.01 5.46 1.07
CA PHE A 237 13.81 4.43 0.05
C PHE A 237 15.15 3.83 -0.36
N GLU A 238 15.25 2.52 -0.31
CA GLU A 238 16.42 1.79 -0.77
C GLU A 238 16.37 1.59 -2.29
N TRP A 239 17.24 2.27 -3.02
CA TRP A 239 17.38 2.14 -4.47
C TRP A 239 18.26 0.93 -4.82
N SER A 240 17.76 -0.28 -4.56
CA SER A 240 18.34 -1.53 -5.03
C SER A 240 17.36 -2.26 -5.95
N GLN A 241 17.90 -3.05 -6.87
CA GLN A 241 17.06 -3.87 -7.76
C GLN A 241 16.18 -4.84 -6.96
N SER A 242 16.69 -5.36 -5.85
CA SER A 242 15.96 -6.27 -4.97
C SER A 242 14.75 -5.58 -4.36
N ASN A 243 14.94 -4.40 -3.75
CA ASN A 243 13.85 -3.65 -3.12
C ASN A 243 12.81 -3.20 -4.14
N ILE A 244 13.23 -2.73 -5.33
CA ILE A 244 12.32 -2.34 -6.40
C ILE A 244 11.48 -3.52 -6.90
N ASN A 245 12.09 -4.70 -7.05
CA ASN A 245 11.36 -5.89 -7.47
C ASN A 245 10.31 -6.33 -6.45
N GLN A 246 10.54 -6.05 -5.17
CA GLN A 246 9.62 -6.33 -4.07
C GLN A 246 8.58 -5.23 -3.86
N THR A 247 8.85 -3.99 -4.30
CA THR A 247 7.92 -2.86 -4.15
C THR A 247 6.94 -2.81 -5.32
N SER A 248 5.69 -3.16 -5.09
CA SER A 248 4.64 -3.08 -6.10
C SER A 248 4.16 -1.66 -6.34
N VAL A 249 4.06 -0.88 -5.26
CA VAL A 249 3.55 0.49 -5.25
C VAL A 249 4.09 1.28 -4.06
N VAL A 250 4.34 2.57 -4.27
CA VAL A 250 4.49 3.57 -3.20
C VAL A 250 3.28 4.48 -3.29
N HIS A 251 2.50 4.58 -2.21
CA HIS A 251 1.26 5.35 -2.18
C HIS A 251 1.34 6.43 -1.10
N GLU A 252 1.06 7.65 -1.51
CA GLU A 252 1.03 8.84 -0.67
C GLU A 252 -0.25 9.63 -0.93
N GLU A 253 -0.79 10.27 0.09
CA GLU A 253 -1.94 11.15 -0.02
C GLU A 253 -1.65 12.52 0.57
N LEU A 254 -2.15 13.56 -0.08
CA LEU A 254 -2.24 14.90 0.49
C LEU A 254 -3.72 15.26 0.67
N GLN A 255 -4.11 15.59 1.89
CA GLN A 255 -5.43 16.13 2.19
C GLN A 255 -5.31 17.64 2.35
N ILE A 256 -5.99 18.38 1.49
CA ILE A 256 -5.87 19.82 1.33
C ILE A 256 -7.25 20.44 1.55
N SER A 257 -7.34 21.44 2.44
CA SER A 257 -8.60 22.19 2.62
C SER A 257 -9.07 22.83 1.32
N LYS A 258 -10.36 22.75 1.01
CA LYS A 258 -10.97 23.43 -0.13
C LYS A 258 -10.98 24.96 0.00
N ASP A 259 -10.67 25.49 1.19
CA ASP A 259 -10.44 26.93 1.40
C ASP A 259 -9.05 27.38 0.94
N PHE A 260 -8.12 26.44 0.68
CA PHE A 260 -6.79 26.74 0.21
C PHE A 260 -6.73 26.82 -1.33
N GLY A 261 -7.18 27.95 -1.87
CA GLY A 261 -7.40 28.16 -3.32
C GLY A 261 -6.18 27.94 -4.20
N ASP A 262 -4.95 28.17 -3.69
CA ASP A 262 -3.70 28.01 -4.44
C ASP A 262 -3.44 26.56 -4.87
N LEU A 263 -3.97 25.58 -4.14
CA LEU A 263 -3.84 24.16 -4.45
C LEU A 263 -5.14 23.51 -4.99
N LEU A 264 -6.20 24.31 -5.24
CA LEU A 264 -7.42 23.83 -5.89
C LEU A 264 -7.32 23.81 -7.42
N VAL A 265 -6.22 23.32 -7.93
CA VAL A 265 -5.94 23.22 -9.38
C VAL A 265 -6.56 21.96 -9.99
N SER A 266 -6.61 21.91 -11.32
CA SER A 266 -7.17 20.78 -12.07
C SER A 266 -6.28 19.52 -12.05
N GLY A 267 -4.98 19.67 -11.75
CA GLY A 267 -4.02 18.58 -11.71
C GLY A 267 -2.71 19.00 -11.05
N PHE A 268 -1.87 18.01 -10.80
CA PHE A 268 -0.52 18.19 -10.30
C PHE A 268 0.48 17.42 -11.16
N THR A 269 1.68 17.94 -11.27
CA THR A 269 2.83 17.25 -11.85
C THR A 269 3.77 16.83 -10.74
N MET A 270 4.14 15.57 -10.71
CA MET A 270 5.01 15.00 -9.68
C MET A 270 6.40 14.70 -10.22
N TYR A 271 7.40 15.01 -9.41
CA TYR A 271 8.79 14.64 -9.64
C TYR A 271 9.30 13.85 -8.44
N VAL A 272 10.06 12.80 -8.71
CA VAL A 272 10.82 12.06 -7.68
C VAL A 272 12.28 12.03 -8.11
N ASN A 273 13.16 12.46 -7.21
CA ASN A 273 14.60 12.61 -7.48
C ASN A 273 14.90 13.40 -8.78
N GLY A 274 14.07 14.40 -9.08
CA GLY A 274 14.19 15.24 -10.28
C GLY A 274 13.62 14.61 -11.57
N ILE A 275 13.14 13.37 -11.53
CA ILE A 275 12.51 12.69 -12.66
C ILE A 275 11.00 12.94 -12.64
N GLN A 276 10.47 13.53 -13.71
CA GLN A 276 9.04 13.69 -13.88
C GLN A 276 8.36 12.33 -14.07
N LEU A 277 7.33 12.08 -13.26
CA LEU A 277 6.51 10.89 -13.37
C LEU A 277 5.38 11.06 -14.38
N SER A 278 4.76 9.96 -14.78
CA SER A 278 3.61 9.98 -15.68
C SER A 278 2.37 10.57 -15.01
N GLU A 279 1.45 11.15 -15.78
CA GLU A 279 0.25 11.80 -15.26
C GLU A 279 -0.70 10.82 -14.55
N ASP A 280 -0.66 9.53 -14.89
CA ASP A 280 -1.46 8.48 -14.27
C ASP A 280 -1.06 8.14 -12.82
N VAL A 281 0.07 8.69 -12.34
CA VAL A 281 0.50 8.58 -10.94
C VAL A 281 -0.37 9.44 -10.02
N VAL A 282 -0.96 10.54 -10.52
CA VAL A 282 -1.71 11.49 -9.70
C VAL A 282 -3.22 11.30 -9.92
N ASN A 283 -3.95 11.11 -8.85
CA ASN A 283 -5.42 11.06 -8.86
C ASN A 283 -5.98 12.03 -7.82
N ILE A 284 -6.97 12.83 -8.21
CA ILE A 284 -7.60 13.83 -7.34
C ILE A 284 -9.02 13.38 -7.00
N ASP A 285 -9.29 13.26 -5.70
CA ASP A 285 -10.61 13.01 -5.16
C ASP A 285 -11.16 14.28 -4.48
N ASP A 286 -12.22 14.82 -5.07
CA ASP A 286 -12.93 16.03 -4.61
C ASP A 286 -14.28 15.70 -3.96
N PHE A 287 -14.60 14.42 -3.71
CA PHE A 287 -15.93 14.04 -3.20
C PHE A 287 -16.14 14.32 -1.71
N PHE A 288 -15.06 14.47 -0.95
CA PHE A 288 -15.16 14.87 0.46
C PHE A 288 -15.65 16.31 0.59
N SER A 289 -16.45 16.61 1.62
CA SER A 289 -17.15 17.88 1.75
C SER A 289 -16.23 19.09 1.88
N ASN A 290 -15.21 19.02 2.73
CA ASN A 290 -14.35 20.15 3.09
C ASN A 290 -12.91 20.01 2.61
N GLU A 291 -12.53 18.83 2.13
CA GLU A 291 -11.17 18.51 1.76
C GLU A 291 -11.10 17.93 0.35
N ARG A 292 -9.97 18.16 -0.27
CA ARG A 292 -9.51 17.49 -1.48
C ARG A 292 -8.46 16.48 -1.08
N VAL A 293 -8.55 15.26 -1.59
CA VAL A 293 -7.50 14.26 -1.44
C VAL A 293 -6.77 14.10 -2.77
N VAL A 294 -5.46 14.28 -2.74
CA VAL A 294 -4.60 14.05 -3.90
C VAL A 294 -3.79 12.79 -3.63
N HIS A 295 -4.09 11.73 -4.37
CA HIS A 295 -3.38 10.45 -4.29
C HIS A 295 -2.20 10.43 -5.24
N PHE A 296 -1.07 9.96 -4.78
CA PHE A 296 0.12 9.69 -5.57
C PHE A 296 0.40 8.19 -5.53
N ILE A 297 0.24 7.52 -6.66
CA ILE A 297 0.37 6.06 -6.76
C ILE A 297 1.52 5.75 -7.71
N ILE A 298 2.72 5.54 -7.14
CA ILE A 298 3.95 5.31 -7.89
C ILE A 298 4.12 3.81 -8.08
N TYR A 299 3.83 3.34 -9.28
CA TYR A 299 3.97 1.94 -9.64
C TYR A 299 5.43 1.53 -9.86
N GLN A 300 5.71 0.24 -9.76
CA GLN A 300 7.05 -0.33 -9.98
C GLN A 300 7.69 0.14 -11.29
N LYS A 301 6.92 0.32 -12.37
CA LYS A 301 7.44 0.85 -13.66
C LYS A 301 8.09 2.23 -13.52
N GLU A 302 7.53 3.11 -12.67
CA GLU A 302 8.09 4.44 -12.41
C GLU A 302 9.32 4.35 -11.50
N LEU A 303 9.29 3.44 -10.50
CA LEU A 303 10.45 3.16 -9.64
C LEU A 303 11.66 2.69 -10.47
N LEU A 304 11.44 1.80 -11.44
CA LEU A 304 12.49 1.35 -12.37
C LEU A 304 13.04 2.51 -13.21
N LYS A 305 12.18 3.38 -13.72
CA LYS A 305 12.59 4.58 -14.48
C LYS A 305 13.48 5.52 -13.66
N ILE A 306 13.12 5.73 -12.38
CA ILE A 306 13.92 6.55 -11.47
C ILE A 306 15.26 5.85 -11.19
N PHE A 307 15.24 4.55 -10.91
CA PHE A 307 16.44 3.76 -10.65
C PHE A 307 17.43 3.79 -11.81
N GLU A 308 16.97 3.68 -13.06
CA GLU A 308 17.81 3.78 -14.25
C GLU A 308 18.52 5.14 -14.38
N SER A 309 17.95 6.20 -13.79
CA SER A 309 18.59 7.53 -13.72
C SER A 309 19.72 7.61 -12.71
N ASN A 310 19.99 6.51 -11.98
CA ASN A 310 21.03 6.37 -10.98
C ASN A 310 20.89 7.35 -9.80
N PRO A 311 19.84 7.23 -8.99
CA PRO A 311 19.67 8.06 -7.80
C PRO A 311 20.82 7.80 -6.81
N SER A 312 21.45 8.86 -6.36
CA SER A 312 22.66 8.81 -5.50
C SER A 312 22.32 8.74 -4.01
N LYS A 313 21.03 8.70 -3.64
CA LYS A 313 20.56 8.82 -2.26
C LYS A 313 19.67 7.64 -1.90
N ASN A 314 19.72 7.21 -0.64
CA ASN A 314 18.80 6.21 -0.09
C ASN A 314 17.48 6.87 0.35
N LYS A 315 16.91 7.72 -0.51
CA LYS A 315 15.63 8.37 -0.28
C LYS A 315 14.94 8.77 -1.58
N MET A 316 13.65 9.00 -1.51
CA MET A 316 12.87 9.71 -2.50
C MET A 316 12.78 11.18 -2.09
N ASP A 317 13.19 12.08 -2.96
CA ASP A 317 12.95 13.52 -2.84
C ASP A 317 11.76 13.87 -3.77
N PHE A 318 10.62 14.22 -3.19
CA PHE A 318 9.39 14.54 -3.91
C PHE A 318 9.27 16.02 -4.16
N ILE A 319 8.80 16.39 -5.35
CA ILE A 319 8.36 17.75 -5.68
C ILE A 319 7.01 17.63 -6.39
N ILE A 320 6.00 18.30 -5.86
CA ILE A 320 4.64 18.31 -6.38
C ILE A 320 4.32 19.73 -6.81
N LYS A 321 4.08 19.90 -8.11
CA LYS A 321 3.78 21.21 -8.72
C LYS A 321 2.33 21.25 -9.17
N PRO A 322 1.56 22.27 -8.78
CA PRO A 322 0.24 22.45 -9.33
C PRO A 322 0.31 22.68 -10.85
N ASN A 323 -0.57 22.03 -11.58
CA ASN A 323 -0.75 22.32 -12.98
C ASN A 323 -1.55 23.61 -13.10
N LEU A 324 -0.85 24.71 -13.36
CA LEU A 324 -1.43 26.04 -13.50
C LEU A 324 -2.02 26.28 -14.91
N ASP A 325 -2.45 25.23 -15.58
CA ASP A 325 -3.25 25.39 -16.80
C ASP A 325 -4.61 25.98 -16.43
N TYR A 326 -4.69 27.31 -16.52
CA TYR A 326 -5.90 28.08 -16.22
C TYR A 326 -7.01 27.91 -17.25
N SER A 327 -6.82 27.10 -18.29
CA SER A 327 -7.86 26.82 -19.28
C SER A 327 -8.99 25.96 -18.70
N HIS A 328 -8.77 25.32 -17.54
CA HIS A 328 -9.73 24.43 -16.91
C HIS A 328 -9.87 24.73 -15.41
N LEU A 329 -11.10 24.98 -14.98
CA LEU A 329 -11.45 25.04 -13.56
C LEU A 329 -12.28 23.82 -13.18
N SER A 330 -11.96 23.23 -12.04
CA SER A 330 -12.72 22.12 -11.47
C SER A 330 -13.31 22.52 -10.13
N SER A 331 -14.57 22.28 -9.92
CA SER A 331 -15.23 22.43 -8.63
C SER A 331 -16.21 21.29 -8.38
N VAL A 332 -16.46 20.98 -7.13
CA VAL A 332 -17.42 19.96 -6.71
C VAL A 332 -18.58 20.65 -6.02
N THR A 333 -19.81 20.16 -6.23
CA THR A 333 -20.98 20.68 -5.52
C THR A 333 -20.84 20.43 -4.01
N GLU A 334 -21.44 21.30 -3.20
CA GLU A 334 -21.39 21.25 -1.73
C GLU A 334 -21.74 19.87 -1.13
N ASN A 335 -22.56 19.10 -1.83
CA ASN A 335 -22.93 17.73 -1.41
C ASN A 335 -22.06 16.64 -2.06
N GLY A 336 -21.01 16.99 -2.79
CA GLY A 336 -20.09 16.04 -3.42
C GLY A 336 -20.66 15.21 -4.58
N GLN A 337 -21.91 15.46 -5.01
CA GLN A 337 -22.57 14.61 -6.00
C GLN A 337 -22.16 14.88 -7.45
N PHE A 338 -21.68 16.07 -7.74
CA PHE A 338 -21.31 16.48 -9.09
C PHE A 338 -19.97 17.18 -9.11
N ARG A 339 -19.13 16.81 -10.06
CA ARG A 339 -17.91 17.54 -10.41
C ARG A 339 -18.21 18.43 -11.63
N ILE A 340 -17.95 19.73 -11.51
CA ILE A 340 -18.12 20.70 -12.57
C ILE A 340 -16.75 21.02 -13.13
N LEU A 341 -16.56 20.74 -14.42
CA LEU A 341 -15.37 21.15 -15.17
C LEU A 341 -15.79 22.33 -16.06
N THR A 342 -15.11 23.45 -15.90
CA THR A 342 -15.28 24.62 -16.73
C THR A 342 -14.05 24.81 -17.59
N SER A 343 -14.20 24.81 -18.89
CA SER A 343 -13.14 25.14 -19.85
C SER A 343 -13.57 26.35 -20.70
N TRP A 344 -12.60 27.09 -21.20
CA TRP A 344 -12.84 28.21 -22.11
C TRP A 344 -11.91 28.16 -23.30
N GLU A 345 -12.42 28.58 -24.44
CA GLU A 345 -11.66 28.79 -25.66
C GLU A 345 -11.74 30.29 -26.07
N PRO A 346 -10.66 30.90 -26.53
CA PRO A 346 -9.33 30.32 -26.71
C PRO A 346 -8.58 30.08 -25.37
N GLU A 347 -7.71 29.07 -25.33
CA GLU A 347 -6.90 28.69 -24.16
C GLU A 347 -6.04 29.86 -23.62
N ASP A 348 -5.70 30.82 -24.46
CA ASP A 348 -4.96 32.03 -24.09
C ASP A 348 -5.90 33.19 -23.77
N LEU A 349 -6.28 33.35 -22.50
CA LEU A 349 -6.82 34.60 -21.99
C LEU A 349 -5.71 35.66 -21.92
N LYS A 350 -5.46 36.35 -23.02
CA LYS A 350 -4.57 37.53 -22.98
C LYS A 350 -5.31 38.62 -22.18
N SER A 351 -4.78 38.95 -21.00
CA SER A 351 -5.20 40.15 -20.30
C SER A 351 -4.95 41.33 -21.25
N ASN A 352 -6.02 41.97 -21.71
CA ASN A 352 -5.87 43.29 -22.33
C ASN A 352 -5.46 44.29 -21.25
N SER A 353 -4.13 44.43 -21.07
CA SER A 353 -3.57 45.56 -20.35
C SER A 353 -3.78 46.77 -21.22
N ASN A 354 -4.82 47.56 -20.91
CA ASN A 354 -4.93 48.96 -21.32
C ASN A 354 -4.08 49.83 -20.40
#